data_7ac224c859dab48db80a2b5f85e88cef
#
_entry.id   7ac224c859dab48db80a2b5f85e88cef
#
_cell.length_a   1.000
_cell.length_b   1.000
_cell.length_c   1.000
_cell.angle_alpha   90.00
_cell.angle_beta   90.00
_cell.angle_gamma   90.00
#
_symmetry.space_group_name_H-M   'P 1'
#
loop_
_entity.id
_entity.type
_entity.pdbx_description
1 polymer ?
#
loop_
_entity_poly.entity_id
_entity_poly.type
_entity_poly.pdbx_seq_one_letter_code
_entity_poly.pdbx_strand_id
1 'polypeptide(L)'
;MSGDGGKSSKALTLVLLALVAASFSVAMYFQALNLMRTAGTSTTTSTASSVLTSTSPAATTRPWGSVTLSGAGASFLAPQMFEWSRALTETVGLRVEYQSVGSGAGRDMFFNKVVHFAGSDPPLSRELHEQYAGGVMQLPVVVGSVVIVYNIPEVPEGRSICLSSDVMALIYRGEIRYWDDQRILDVNPDLRGVLPHQEIVAVHRSDSSGTTSVLTAYLNKASPEVWSKGLVGFTVDWPVDAVGRGVGGKGNEGVTQVVKTTPYSLGYVELSYAITQRLPTAALRNAEGVCVKPTDQTVLNAVRNSTAFLPQSPLDDWSNVLPQMLNPPGRDSYPIVSFSYIFIYRVYPDRAVVEALREFIRWINTEGQERMVPGYLPITEEVRRVNLKAIELLEVGGT
;
A
#
# COMPACT_ATOMS: atom_id res chain seq x y z
N MET A 1 -39.36 1.93 42.50
CA MET A 1 -38.06 1.99 43.20
C MET A 1 -37.05 2.45 42.20
N SER A 2 -36.68 3.69 42.29
CA SER A 2 -35.81 4.47 41.41
C SER A 2 -34.37 4.44 41.94
N GLY A 3 -33.41 4.43 41.03
CA GLY A 3 -32.09 4.99 41.27
C GLY A 3 -30.93 4.00 41.10
N ASP A 4 -30.34 3.95 39.89
CA ASP A 4 -28.90 3.76 39.73
C ASP A 4 -28.35 4.09 38.31
N GLY A 5 -28.93 5.04 37.58
CA GLY A 5 -28.46 5.46 36.23
C GLY A 5 -27.46 6.63 36.21
N GLY A 6 -27.18 7.25 37.36
CA GLY A 6 -26.45 8.53 37.39
C GLY A 6 -24.91 8.48 37.61
N LYS A 7 -24.38 7.37 38.07
CA LYS A 7 -22.94 7.26 38.42
C LYS A 7 -22.04 6.88 37.27
N SER A 8 -22.54 6.08 36.33
CA SER A 8 -21.78 5.61 35.18
C SER A 8 -21.48 6.73 34.15
N SER A 9 -22.44 7.63 33.91
CA SER A 9 -22.28 8.75 32.97
C SER A 9 -21.21 9.78 33.42
N LYS A 10 -21.13 10.10 34.71
CA LYS A 10 -20.16 11.07 35.22
C LYS A 10 -18.71 10.53 35.21
N ALA A 11 -18.53 9.21 35.41
CA ALA A 11 -17.21 8.59 35.33
C ALA A 11 -16.67 8.58 33.90
N LEU A 12 -17.52 8.30 32.91
CA LEU A 12 -17.14 8.31 31.50
C LEU A 12 -16.77 9.72 31.02
N THR A 13 -17.51 10.73 31.44
CA THR A 13 -17.23 12.13 31.10
C THR A 13 -15.92 12.63 31.74
N LEU A 14 -15.58 12.20 32.94
CA LEU A 14 -14.32 12.55 33.62
C LEU A 14 -13.10 11.89 32.93
N VAL A 15 -13.24 10.64 32.44
CA VAL A 15 -12.17 9.95 31.71
C VAL A 15 -11.93 10.62 30.35
N LEU A 16 -12.97 11.01 29.62
CA LEU A 16 -12.85 11.73 28.36
C LEU A 16 -12.19 13.10 28.53
N LEU A 17 -12.57 13.85 29.59
CA LEU A 17 -11.93 15.13 29.88
C LEU A 17 -10.46 14.98 30.27
N ALA A 18 -10.08 13.93 30.99
CA ALA A 18 -8.69 13.65 31.34
C ALA A 18 -7.83 13.27 30.10
N LEU A 19 -8.39 12.53 29.14
CA LEU A 19 -7.72 12.18 27.88
C LEU A 19 -7.52 13.40 26.97
N VAL A 20 -8.49 14.32 26.92
CA VAL A 20 -8.37 15.57 26.16
C VAL A 20 -7.33 16.50 26.81
N ALA A 21 -7.29 16.60 28.13
CA ALA A 21 -6.28 17.40 28.85
C ALA A 21 -4.86 16.84 28.67
N ALA A 22 -4.69 15.51 28.64
CA ALA A 22 -3.40 14.87 28.38
C ALA A 22 -2.88 15.14 26.95
N SER A 23 -3.77 15.12 25.95
CA SER A 23 -3.39 15.41 24.56
C SER A 23 -2.98 16.87 24.34
N PHE A 24 -3.61 17.84 25.04
CA PHE A 24 -3.21 19.25 25.01
C PHE A 24 -1.85 19.47 25.69
N SER A 25 -1.55 18.76 26.78
CA SER A 25 -0.27 18.87 27.46
C SER A 25 0.91 18.37 26.65
N VAL A 26 0.73 17.31 25.86
CA VAL A 26 1.76 16.78 24.96
C VAL A 26 2.02 17.75 23.81
N ALA A 27 0.98 18.36 23.24
CA ALA A 27 1.13 19.34 22.15
C ALA A 27 1.86 20.61 22.61
N MET A 28 1.57 21.12 23.82
CA MET A 28 2.26 22.26 24.44
C MET A 28 3.72 21.95 24.75
N TYR A 29 4.04 20.73 25.17
CA TYR A 29 5.42 20.30 25.42
C TYR A 29 6.27 20.29 24.14
N PHE A 30 5.73 19.80 23.01
CA PHE A 30 6.43 19.84 21.73
C PHE A 30 6.57 21.25 21.17
N GLN A 31 5.61 22.14 21.39
CA GLN A 31 5.75 23.55 21.01
C GLN A 31 6.82 24.28 21.86
N ALA A 32 6.91 24.01 23.15
CA ALA A 32 7.94 24.58 24.04
C ALA A 32 9.36 24.08 23.64
N LEU A 33 9.50 22.82 23.28
CA LEU A 33 10.77 22.26 22.78
C LEU A 33 11.23 22.90 21.46
N ASN A 34 10.33 23.23 20.56
CA ASN A 34 10.66 23.94 19.32
C ASN A 34 11.06 25.40 19.57
N LEU A 35 10.40 26.08 20.51
CA LEU A 35 10.77 27.46 20.90
C LEU A 35 12.13 27.53 21.58
N MET A 36 12.53 26.53 22.37
CA MET A 36 13.86 26.48 22.99
C MET A 36 15.00 26.19 22.00
N ARG A 37 14.69 25.50 20.87
CA ARG A 37 15.68 25.27 19.80
C ARG A 37 15.98 26.49 18.95
N THR A 38 15.10 27.49 18.91
CA THR A 38 15.29 28.73 18.13
C THR A 38 15.92 29.88 18.94
N ALA A 39 16.08 29.73 20.28
CA ALA A 39 16.59 30.80 21.17
C ALA A 39 18.09 30.71 21.48
N GLY A 40 18.84 29.85 20.92
CA GLY A 40 20.28 29.69 21.16
C GLY A 40 21.12 30.01 19.94
N THR A 41 21.47 31.25 19.73
CA THR A 41 22.79 31.79 19.34
C THR A 41 22.66 33.16 18.68
N SER A 42 22.86 34.23 19.48
CA SER A 42 23.24 35.54 18.96
C SER A 42 24.48 36.00 19.72
N THR A 43 25.65 35.74 19.16
CA THR A 43 26.87 36.40 19.57
C THR A 43 27.30 37.33 18.47
N THR A 44 27.10 38.62 18.71
CA THR A 44 27.60 39.72 17.84
C THR A 44 29.11 39.83 17.97
N THR A 45 29.82 39.64 16.89
CA THR A 45 31.18 40.16 16.72
C THR A 45 31.23 40.96 15.42
N SER A 46 31.37 42.26 15.62
CA SER A 46 31.60 43.25 14.52
C SER A 46 33.01 43.13 14.03
N THR A 47 33.21 42.88 12.74
CA THR A 47 34.46 43.24 12.03
C THR A 47 34.16 43.58 10.58
N ALA A 48 34.91 44.58 10.11
CA ALA A 48 34.78 45.41 8.97
C ALA A 48 34.57 44.74 7.61
N SER A 49 33.85 45.49 6.76
CA SER A 49 33.52 45.29 5.36
C SER A 49 34.73 45.00 4.46
N SER A 50 34.63 43.94 3.69
CA SER A 50 35.09 43.88 2.32
C SER A 50 33.90 43.48 1.46
N VAL A 51 33.46 44.38 0.60
CA VAL A 51 32.43 44.13 -0.42
C VAL A 51 33.01 43.18 -1.46
N LEU A 52 32.81 41.88 -1.23
CA LEU A 52 32.87 40.90 -2.29
C LEU A 52 31.46 40.83 -2.89
N THR A 53 31.27 41.36 -4.06
CA THR A 53 30.12 41.09 -4.92
C THR A 53 30.09 39.55 -5.18
N SER A 54 29.46 38.83 -4.30
CA SER A 54 29.07 37.45 -4.62
C SER A 54 27.94 37.54 -5.64
N THR A 55 28.26 37.29 -6.91
CA THR A 55 27.28 36.88 -7.89
C THR A 55 26.67 35.58 -7.39
N SER A 56 25.53 35.69 -6.69
CA SER A 56 24.67 34.54 -6.37
C SER A 56 24.36 33.85 -7.71
N PRO A 57 24.61 32.57 -7.90
CA PRO A 57 24.19 31.89 -9.11
C PRO A 57 22.70 32.16 -9.27
N ALA A 58 22.28 32.64 -10.43
CA ALA A 58 20.89 32.88 -10.76
C ALA A 58 20.09 31.62 -10.36
N ALA A 59 19.18 31.80 -9.42
CA ALA A 59 18.28 30.73 -9.04
C ALA A 59 17.56 30.29 -10.32
N THR A 60 17.92 29.14 -10.86
CA THR A 60 17.22 28.54 -11.99
C THR A 60 15.77 28.37 -11.55
N THR A 61 14.89 29.21 -12.07
CA THR A 61 13.45 29.15 -11.80
C THR A 61 12.97 27.81 -12.30
N ARG A 62 12.56 26.96 -11.40
CA ARG A 62 12.02 25.64 -11.74
C ARG A 62 10.75 25.81 -12.58
N PRO A 63 10.55 25.02 -13.65
CA PRO A 63 9.39 25.16 -14.53
C PRO A 63 8.04 25.04 -13.80
N TRP A 64 8.00 24.30 -12.68
CA TRP A 64 6.80 24.11 -11.84
C TRP A 64 6.65 25.14 -10.71
N GLY A 65 7.60 26.06 -10.53
CA GLY A 65 7.52 27.11 -9.51
C GLY A 65 7.34 26.56 -8.09
N SER A 66 6.26 26.99 -7.41
CA SER A 66 5.90 26.55 -6.05
C SER A 66 4.79 25.47 -6.01
N VAL A 67 4.46 24.82 -7.13
CA VAL A 67 3.43 23.80 -7.19
C VAL A 67 3.76 22.64 -6.25
N THR A 68 2.75 22.20 -5.51
CA THR A 68 2.75 20.93 -4.77
C THR A 68 1.83 19.95 -5.48
N LEU A 69 2.35 18.81 -5.90
CA LEU A 69 1.52 17.74 -6.44
C LEU A 69 0.80 17.03 -5.30
N SER A 70 -0.52 16.93 -5.40
CA SER A 70 -1.33 16.16 -4.46
C SER A 70 -1.73 14.81 -5.07
N GLY A 71 -1.59 13.76 -4.29
CA GLY A 71 -2.02 12.41 -4.63
C GLY A 71 -2.74 11.73 -3.47
N ALA A 72 -3.55 10.74 -3.77
CA ALA A 72 -4.23 9.93 -2.77
C ALA A 72 -4.43 8.50 -3.28
N GLY A 73 -4.53 7.52 -2.38
CA GLY A 73 -4.88 6.17 -2.81
C GLY A 73 -4.29 5.04 -1.97
N ALA A 74 -3.82 4.03 -2.68
CA ALA A 74 -3.38 2.76 -2.15
C ALA A 74 -2.43 2.88 -0.96
N SER A 75 -2.80 2.28 0.18
CA SER A 75 -1.86 2.08 1.29
C SER A 75 -0.77 1.07 0.94
N PHE A 76 -1.01 0.19 -0.02
CA PHE A 76 0.00 -0.69 -0.62
C PHE A 76 1.17 0.10 -1.21
N LEU A 77 0.95 1.25 -1.85
CA LEU A 77 1.99 2.11 -2.45
C LEU A 77 2.58 3.12 -1.44
N ALA A 78 1.89 3.39 -0.33
CA ALA A 78 2.18 4.53 0.51
C ALA A 78 3.62 4.57 1.07
N PRO A 79 4.23 3.49 1.60
CA PRO A 79 5.61 3.51 2.07
C PRO A 79 6.60 3.97 0.99
N GLN A 80 6.46 3.48 -0.23
CA GLN A 80 7.32 3.85 -1.35
C GLN A 80 7.06 5.30 -1.79
N MET A 81 5.80 5.73 -1.83
CA MET A 81 5.44 7.09 -2.21
C MET A 81 5.97 8.12 -1.19
N PHE A 82 5.96 7.81 0.10
CA PHE A 82 6.53 8.68 1.13
C PHE A 82 8.05 8.83 0.97
N GLU A 83 8.77 7.74 0.69
CA GLU A 83 10.21 7.82 0.40
C GLU A 83 10.49 8.65 -0.85
N TRP A 84 9.74 8.44 -1.93
CA TRP A 84 9.88 9.23 -3.15
C TRP A 84 9.54 10.71 -2.94
N SER A 85 8.48 11.02 -2.20
CA SER A 85 8.09 12.41 -1.89
C SER A 85 9.18 13.16 -1.12
N ARG A 86 9.79 12.48 -0.13
CA ARG A 86 10.92 13.01 0.62
C ARG A 86 12.12 13.27 -0.31
N ALA A 87 12.52 12.26 -1.08
CA ALA A 87 13.68 12.34 -1.95
C ALA A 87 13.51 13.37 -3.09
N LEU A 88 12.32 13.46 -3.69
CA LEU A 88 11.99 14.49 -4.69
C LEU A 88 12.14 15.91 -4.12
N THR A 89 11.67 16.14 -2.92
CA THR A 89 11.83 17.44 -2.25
C THR A 89 13.31 17.77 -2.02
N GLU A 90 14.09 16.79 -1.57
CA GLU A 90 15.51 16.96 -1.25
C GLU A 90 16.39 17.13 -2.51
N THR A 91 16.13 16.36 -3.56
CA THR A 91 17.01 16.30 -4.74
C THR A 91 16.65 17.29 -5.84
N VAL A 92 15.36 17.44 -6.13
CA VAL A 92 14.88 18.32 -7.22
C VAL A 92 13.99 19.46 -6.73
N GLY A 93 13.59 19.45 -5.45
CA GLY A 93 12.75 20.44 -4.80
C GLY A 93 11.31 20.45 -5.30
N LEU A 94 10.85 19.33 -5.84
CA LEU A 94 9.43 19.11 -6.15
C LEU A 94 8.72 18.55 -4.92
N ARG A 95 7.69 19.25 -4.46
CA ARG A 95 6.84 18.81 -3.35
C ARG A 95 5.74 17.89 -3.87
N VAL A 96 5.65 16.71 -3.27
CA VAL A 96 4.59 15.74 -3.53
C VAL A 96 3.97 15.35 -2.20
N GLU A 97 2.66 15.48 -2.08
CA GLU A 97 1.90 15.07 -0.90
C GLU A 97 1.01 13.90 -1.26
N TYR A 98 1.11 12.81 -0.51
CA TYR A 98 0.34 11.59 -0.74
C TYR A 98 -0.48 11.20 0.47
N GLN A 99 -1.77 10.92 0.26
CA GLN A 99 -2.70 10.49 1.30
C GLN A 99 -2.99 8.98 1.17
N SER A 100 -2.59 8.21 2.18
CA SER A 100 -2.89 6.78 2.28
C SER A 100 -4.33 6.58 2.72
N VAL A 101 -5.27 6.47 1.78
CA VAL A 101 -6.71 6.39 2.04
C VAL A 101 -7.37 5.12 1.50
N GLY A 102 -6.59 4.25 0.88
CA GLY A 102 -7.05 3.08 0.13
C GLY A 102 -7.32 3.40 -1.35
N SER A 103 -7.18 2.38 -2.20
CA SER A 103 -7.27 2.55 -3.66
C SER A 103 -8.64 3.08 -4.11
N GLY A 104 -9.73 2.62 -3.50
CA GLY A 104 -11.07 3.08 -3.87
C GLY A 104 -11.27 4.57 -3.61
N ALA A 105 -11.03 5.01 -2.36
CA ALA A 105 -11.16 6.42 -2.00
C ALA A 105 -10.20 7.32 -2.81
N GLY A 106 -8.98 6.85 -3.08
CA GLY A 106 -8.03 7.58 -3.93
C GLY A 106 -8.53 7.76 -5.36
N ARG A 107 -9.11 6.71 -5.96
CA ARG A 107 -9.76 6.79 -7.27
C ARG A 107 -10.91 7.79 -7.27
N ASP A 108 -11.77 7.76 -6.24
CA ASP A 108 -12.88 8.70 -6.12
C ASP A 108 -12.39 10.15 -6.04
N MET A 109 -11.36 10.41 -5.24
CA MET A 109 -10.74 11.74 -5.16
C MET A 109 -10.15 12.19 -6.51
N PHE A 110 -9.53 11.27 -7.24
CA PHE A 110 -8.95 11.56 -8.56
C PHE A 110 -10.04 11.84 -9.60
N PHE A 111 -11.03 10.97 -9.74
CA PHE A 111 -12.10 11.17 -10.72
C PHE A 111 -12.97 12.40 -10.43
N ASN A 112 -13.05 12.81 -9.16
CA ASN A 112 -13.66 14.08 -8.76
C ASN A 112 -12.68 15.27 -8.84
N LYS A 113 -11.46 15.09 -9.36
CA LYS A 113 -10.43 16.12 -9.54
C LYS A 113 -10.01 16.83 -8.23
N VAL A 114 -10.09 16.13 -7.10
CA VAL A 114 -9.66 16.61 -5.78
C VAL A 114 -8.13 16.55 -5.65
N VAL A 115 -7.51 15.55 -6.31
CA VAL A 115 -6.06 15.35 -6.34
C VAL A 115 -5.54 15.27 -7.78
N HIS A 116 -4.25 15.55 -7.96
CA HIS A 116 -3.62 15.51 -9.27
C HIS A 116 -3.39 14.07 -9.77
N PHE A 117 -3.15 13.12 -8.86
CA PHE A 117 -2.96 11.72 -9.23
C PHE A 117 -3.55 10.78 -8.18
N ALA A 118 -3.88 9.55 -8.59
CA ALA A 118 -4.28 8.49 -7.65
C ALA A 118 -3.27 7.35 -7.64
N GLY A 119 -3.10 6.70 -6.47
CA GLY A 119 -2.42 5.41 -6.33
C GLY A 119 -3.44 4.26 -6.28
N SER A 120 -3.20 3.16 -7.01
CA SER A 120 -4.08 2.00 -7.01
C SER A 120 -3.33 0.71 -7.30
N ASP A 121 -3.67 -0.39 -6.60
CA ASP A 121 -2.97 -1.66 -6.78
C ASP A 121 -3.48 -2.46 -7.97
N PRO A 122 -4.79 -2.59 -8.28
CA PRO A 122 -5.20 -3.03 -9.60
C PRO A 122 -5.27 -1.85 -10.56
N PRO A 123 -5.08 -2.09 -11.86
CA PRO A 123 -5.37 -1.09 -12.88
C PRO A 123 -6.87 -0.77 -12.93
N LEU A 124 -7.29 0.11 -13.81
CA LEU A 124 -8.72 0.31 -14.10
C LEU A 124 -9.32 -0.99 -14.66
N SER A 125 -10.57 -1.29 -14.27
CA SER A 125 -11.32 -2.33 -14.96
C SER A 125 -11.52 -1.93 -16.43
N ARG A 126 -11.85 -2.90 -17.28
CA ARG A 126 -12.10 -2.64 -18.68
C ARG A 126 -13.19 -1.58 -18.87
N GLU A 127 -14.27 -1.65 -18.11
CA GLU A 127 -15.39 -0.71 -18.17
C GLU A 127 -14.96 0.72 -17.81
N LEU A 128 -14.16 0.87 -16.75
CA LEU A 128 -13.61 2.17 -16.36
C LEU A 128 -12.58 2.67 -17.36
N HIS A 129 -11.75 1.78 -17.90
CA HIS A 129 -10.80 2.16 -18.95
C HIS A 129 -11.55 2.68 -20.19
N GLU A 130 -12.59 2.00 -20.64
CA GLU A 130 -13.43 2.43 -21.77
C GLU A 130 -14.12 3.77 -21.51
N GLN A 131 -14.62 3.97 -20.29
CA GLN A 131 -15.26 5.24 -19.87
C GLN A 131 -14.29 6.43 -19.94
N TYR A 132 -13.02 6.23 -19.61
CA TYR A 132 -11.97 7.27 -19.58
C TYR A 132 -10.95 7.12 -20.71
N ALA A 133 -11.27 6.38 -21.77
CA ALA A 133 -10.35 6.09 -22.84
C ALA A 133 -9.71 7.35 -23.45
N GLY A 134 -8.39 7.34 -23.58
CA GLY A 134 -7.62 8.46 -24.08
C GLY A 134 -7.47 9.66 -23.13
N GLY A 135 -8.17 9.67 -21.99
CA GLY A 135 -8.13 10.75 -21.01
C GLY A 135 -7.36 10.45 -19.74
N VAL A 136 -7.22 9.17 -19.38
CA VAL A 136 -6.50 8.72 -18.17
C VAL A 136 -5.36 7.78 -18.56
N MET A 137 -4.17 8.09 -18.07
CA MET A 137 -2.98 7.27 -18.21
C MET A 137 -2.78 6.43 -16.94
N GLN A 138 -2.39 5.16 -17.12
CA GLN A 138 -2.12 4.20 -16.07
C GLN A 138 -0.64 3.82 -16.10
N LEU A 139 0.08 4.15 -15.04
CA LEU A 139 1.53 3.92 -14.94
C LEU A 139 1.80 2.94 -13.80
N PRO A 140 2.16 1.69 -14.06
CA PRO A 140 2.70 0.80 -13.03
C PRO A 140 4.05 1.34 -12.54
N VAL A 141 4.20 1.59 -11.25
CA VAL A 141 5.37 2.30 -10.71
C VAL A 141 6.23 1.47 -9.78
N VAL A 142 5.69 0.43 -9.17
CA VAL A 142 6.42 -0.56 -8.37
C VAL A 142 5.81 -1.95 -8.57
N VAL A 143 6.62 -2.97 -8.31
CA VAL A 143 6.15 -4.34 -8.07
C VAL A 143 6.10 -4.55 -6.56
N GLY A 144 5.00 -5.08 -6.05
CA GLY A 144 4.87 -5.51 -4.67
C GLY A 144 4.17 -6.85 -4.57
N SER A 145 4.08 -7.39 -3.37
CA SER A 145 3.41 -8.65 -3.10
C SER A 145 2.45 -8.55 -1.95
N VAL A 146 1.30 -9.23 -2.07
CA VAL A 146 0.39 -9.42 -0.94
C VAL A 146 0.86 -10.64 -0.16
N VAL A 147 1.16 -10.44 1.11
CA VAL A 147 1.62 -11.50 2.00
C VAL A 147 0.59 -11.75 3.10
N ILE A 148 0.51 -12.99 3.55
CA ILE A 148 -0.28 -13.35 4.71
C ILE A 148 0.62 -13.25 5.94
N VAL A 149 0.29 -12.33 6.83
CA VAL A 149 0.93 -12.18 8.14
C VAL A 149 0.11 -12.89 9.19
N TYR A 150 0.74 -13.37 10.25
CA TYR A 150 0.06 -14.08 11.32
C TYR A 150 0.70 -13.82 12.69
N ASN A 151 -0.04 -14.14 13.75
CA ASN A 151 0.42 -14.03 15.12
C ASN A 151 0.06 -15.33 15.87
N ILE A 152 0.91 -16.34 15.76
CA ILE A 152 0.78 -17.64 16.44
C ILE A 152 2.01 -17.81 17.32
N PRO A 153 1.92 -17.55 18.63
CA PRO A 153 3.06 -17.57 19.54
C PRO A 153 3.81 -18.90 19.58
N GLU A 154 3.12 -20.02 19.34
CA GLU A 154 3.69 -21.37 19.39
C GLU A 154 4.55 -21.71 18.15
N VAL A 155 4.42 -20.98 17.05
CA VAL A 155 5.27 -21.20 15.86
C VAL A 155 6.65 -20.65 16.15
N PRO A 156 7.70 -21.50 16.17
CA PRO A 156 9.05 -21.05 16.52
C PRO A 156 9.59 -20.02 15.53
N GLU A 157 10.41 -19.10 16.05
CA GLU A 157 11.14 -18.13 15.21
C GLU A 157 11.95 -18.86 14.13
N GLY A 158 11.94 -18.33 12.91
CA GLY A 158 12.59 -18.92 11.75
C GLY A 158 11.77 -20.00 11.03
N ARG A 159 10.72 -20.55 11.65
CA ARG A 159 9.73 -21.36 10.96
C ARG A 159 8.61 -20.50 10.35
N SER A 160 7.94 -21.03 9.36
CA SER A 160 6.82 -20.37 8.69
C SER A 160 5.74 -21.38 8.40
N ILE A 161 4.47 -21.02 8.66
CA ILE A 161 3.34 -21.82 8.19
C ILE A 161 3.26 -21.75 6.68
N CYS A 162 2.74 -22.80 6.06
CA CYS A 162 2.35 -22.81 4.65
C CYS A 162 0.84 -22.77 4.54
N LEU A 163 0.29 -21.97 3.64
CA LEU A 163 -1.13 -21.91 3.36
C LEU A 163 -1.38 -22.12 1.87
N SER A 164 -2.37 -22.97 1.53
CA SER A 164 -2.89 -23.05 0.18
C SER A 164 -3.99 -22.00 -0.05
N SER A 165 -4.31 -21.73 -1.31
CA SER A 165 -5.42 -20.85 -1.67
C SER A 165 -6.76 -21.33 -1.10
N ASP A 166 -7.02 -22.64 -1.13
CA ASP A 166 -8.24 -23.24 -0.56
C ASP A 166 -8.32 -23.01 0.95
N VAL A 167 -7.22 -23.27 1.68
CA VAL A 167 -7.16 -23.04 3.13
C VAL A 167 -7.43 -21.59 3.48
N MET A 168 -6.79 -20.64 2.77
CA MET A 168 -7.05 -19.21 2.99
C MET A 168 -8.51 -18.84 2.70
N ALA A 169 -9.05 -19.30 1.58
CA ALA A 169 -10.43 -19.06 1.21
C ALA A 169 -11.39 -19.60 2.28
N LEU A 170 -11.18 -20.81 2.77
CA LEU A 170 -12.00 -21.42 3.82
C LEU A 170 -11.89 -20.71 5.17
N ILE A 171 -10.72 -20.16 5.51
CA ILE A 171 -10.55 -19.31 6.71
C ILE A 171 -11.40 -18.04 6.57
N TYR A 172 -11.29 -17.30 5.45
CA TYR A 172 -12.06 -16.07 5.23
C TYR A 172 -13.56 -16.33 4.98
N ARG A 173 -13.94 -17.55 4.62
CA ARG A 173 -15.34 -17.99 4.60
C ARG A 173 -15.87 -18.37 6.00
N GLY A 174 -14.97 -18.46 7.00
CA GLY A 174 -15.34 -18.90 8.34
C GLY A 174 -15.55 -20.41 8.50
N GLU A 175 -15.14 -21.23 7.54
CA GLU A 175 -15.30 -22.68 7.55
C GLU A 175 -14.14 -23.42 8.22
N ILE A 176 -12.93 -22.86 8.20
CA ILE A 176 -11.82 -23.28 9.05
C ILE A 176 -11.84 -22.40 10.30
N ARG A 177 -11.97 -23.06 11.46
CA ARG A 177 -12.14 -22.38 12.75
C ARG A 177 -10.88 -22.36 13.60
N TYR A 178 -10.11 -23.44 13.60
CA TYR A 178 -8.97 -23.62 14.49
C TYR A 178 -7.67 -23.76 13.72
N TRP A 179 -6.56 -23.37 14.35
CA TRP A 179 -5.23 -23.49 13.74
C TRP A 179 -4.75 -24.92 13.56
N ASP A 180 -5.24 -25.87 14.35
CA ASP A 180 -4.97 -27.31 14.23
C ASP A 180 -5.97 -28.06 13.33
N ASP A 181 -6.75 -27.34 12.49
CA ASP A 181 -7.61 -27.97 11.48
C ASP A 181 -6.79 -28.87 10.56
N GLN A 182 -7.31 -30.07 10.26
CA GLN A 182 -6.60 -31.07 9.47
C GLN A 182 -6.13 -30.52 8.11
N ARG A 183 -6.92 -29.65 7.47
CA ARG A 183 -6.58 -29.02 6.18
C ARG A 183 -5.36 -28.10 6.26
N ILE A 184 -5.14 -27.44 7.40
CA ILE A 184 -3.91 -26.69 7.67
C ILE A 184 -2.76 -27.65 7.96
N LEU A 185 -2.99 -28.68 8.75
CA LEU A 185 -1.96 -29.67 9.11
C LEU A 185 -1.47 -30.49 7.92
N ASP A 186 -2.31 -30.70 6.90
CA ASP A 186 -1.94 -31.46 5.71
C ASP A 186 -0.90 -30.74 4.83
N VAL A 187 -0.88 -29.40 4.87
CA VAL A 187 0.15 -28.58 4.20
C VAL A 187 1.30 -28.19 5.15
N ASN A 188 1.20 -28.54 6.44
CA ASN A 188 2.20 -28.27 7.49
C ASN A 188 2.49 -29.53 8.34
N PRO A 189 2.93 -30.63 7.76
CA PRO A 189 3.12 -31.88 8.51
C PRO A 189 4.16 -31.76 9.63
N ASP A 190 5.12 -30.85 9.49
CA ASP A 190 6.19 -30.55 10.47
C ASP A 190 5.70 -29.66 11.63
N LEU A 191 4.52 -29.08 11.54
CA LEU A 191 3.89 -28.28 12.59
C LEU A 191 2.78 -29.04 13.33
N ARG A 192 2.59 -30.34 13.08
CA ARG A 192 1.69 -31.19 13.86
C ARG A 192 2.14 -31.21 15.33
N GLY A 193 1.20 -30.92 16.24
CA GLY A 193 1.48 -30.78 17.67
C GLY A 193 2.15 -29.45 18.07
N VAL A 194 2.41 -28.55 17.12
CA VAL A 194 2.89 -27.17 17.36
C VAL A 194 1.72 -26.19 17.19
N LEU A 195 0.95 -26.34 16.12
CA LEU A 195 -0.22 -25.48 15.90
C LEU A 195 -1.27 -25.75 17.00
N PRO A 196 -1.74 -24.69 17.70
CA PRO A 196 -2.60 -24.86 18.87
C PRO A 196 -4.07 -25.02 18.47
N HIS A 197 -4.85 -25.65 19.37
CA HIS A 197 -6.31 -25.67 19.27
C HIS A 197 -6.89 -24.32 19.69
N GLN A 198 -6.63 -23.28 18.88
CA GLN A 198 -7.09 -21.91 19.09
C GLN A 198 -7.88 -21.44 17.89
N GLU A 199 -8.92 -20.63 18.15
CA GLU A 199 -9.74 -20.05 17.08
C GLU A 199 -8.93 -19.05 16.27
N ILE A 200 -9.12 -19.12 14.96
CA ILE A 200 -8.50 -18.18 14.01
C ILE A 200 -9.30 -16.87 13.99
N VAL A 201 -8.62 -15.76 14.22
CA VAL A 201 -9.15 -14.41 13.97
C VAL A 201 -8.68 -13.97 12.58
N ALA A 202 -9.62 -13.83 11.64
CA ALA A 202 -9.31 -13.42 10.29
C ALA A 202 -9.39 -11.89 10.17
N VAL A 203 -8.25 -11.24 9.99
CA VAL A 203 -8.17 -9.79 9.86
C VAL A 203 -8.24 -9.41 8.38
N HIS A 204 -9.15 -8.50 8.04
CA HIS A 204 -9.36 -8.02 6.69
C HIS A 204 -9.43 -6.49 6.63
N ARG A 205 -9.44 -5.93 5.45
CA ARG A 205 -9.57 -4.47 5.25
C ARG A 205 -11.01 -4.02 5.51
N SER A 206 -11.14 -2.91 6.23
CA SER A 206 -12.42 -2.23 6.50
C SER A 206 -12.70 -1.06 5.55
N ASP A 207 -11.77 -0.72 4.67
CA ASP A 207 -11.85 0.34 3.66
C ASP A 207 -11.87 -0.26 2.24
N SER A 208 -12.16 0.56 1.24
CA SER A 208 -12.13 0.18 -0.18
C SER A 208 -10.67 0.01 -0.64
N SER A 209 -10.22 -1.24 -0.71
CA SER A 209 -8.81 -1.65 -0.73
C SER A 209 -8.39 -2.34 -2.01
N GLY A 210 -7.32 -1.83 -2.64
CA GLY A 210 -6.65 -2.51 -3.73
C GLY A 210 -6.02 -3.84 -3.29
N THR A 211 -5.40 -3.88 -2.10
CA THR A 211 -4.83 -5.11 -1.54
C THR A 211 -5.90 -6.21 -1.38
N THR A 212 -7.13 -5.84 -0.95
CA THR A 212 -8.29 -6.74 -0.93
C THR A 212 -8.64 -7.23 -2.33
N SER A 213 -8.68 -6.33 -3.31
CA SER A 213 -8.97 -6.69 -4.70
C SER A 213 -7.95 -7.68 -5.26
N VAL A 214 -6.66 -7.47 -5.00
CA VAL A 214 -5.57 -8.37 -5.42
C VAL A 214 -5.69 -9.74 -4.76
N LEU A 215 -5.88 -9.80 -3.43
CA LEU A 215 -6.04 -11.05 -2.70
C LEU A 215 -7.26 -11.84 -3.19
N THR A 216 -8.40 -11.18 -3.27
CA THR A 216 -9.67 -11.85 -3.65
C THR A 216 -9.68 -12.32 -5.09
N ALA A 217 -9.04 -11.57 -6.00
CA ALA A 217 -8.80 -12.02 -7.37
C ALA A 217 -7.89 -13.24 -7.42
N TYR A 218 -6.83 -13.30 -6.59
CA TYR A 218 -6.00 -14.49 -6.45
C TYR A 218 -6.78 -15.69 -5.94
N LEU A 219 -7.56 -15.53 -4.85
CA LEU A 219 -8.36 -16.62 -4.29
C LEU A 219 -9.35 -17.17 -5.31
N ASN A 220 -10.02 -16.29 -6.08
CA ASN A 220 -10.92 -16.72 -7.15
C ASN A 220 -10.18 -17.44 -8.30
N LYS A 221 -8.99 -16.95 -8.69
CA LYS A 221 -8.21 -17.60 -9.76
C LYS A 221 -7.69 -18.96 -9.34
N ALA A 222 -7.17 -19.09 -8.12
CA ALA A 222 -6.50 -20.30 -7.63
C ALA A 222 -7.48 -21.33 -7.03
N SER A 223 -8.63 -20.88 -6.53
CA SER A 223 -9.63 -21.72 -5.83
C SER A 223 -11.06 -21.27 -6.18
N PRO A 224 -11.47 -21.29 -7.47
CA PRO A 224 -12.76 -20.76 -7.92
C PRO A 224 -13.97 -21.47 -7.30
N GLU A 225 -13.85 -22.76 -6.96
CA GLU A 225 -14.90 -23.56 -6.34
C GLU A 225 -15.14 -23.16 -4.87
N VAL A 226 -14.09 -22.60 -4.22
CA VAL A 226 -14.17 -22.17 -2.81
C VAL A 226 -14.45 -20.66 -2.72
N TRP A 227 -13.80 -19.86 -3.57
CA TRP A 227 -13.94 -18.40 -3.57
C TRP A 227 -14.59 -17.91 -4.86
N SER A 228 -15.88 -17.63 -4.78
CA SER A 228 -16.68 -17.23 -5.95
C SER A 228 -16.33 -15.83 -6.47
N LYS A 229 -16.61 -15.58 -7.76
CA LYS A 229 -16.40 -14.27 -8.38
C LYS A 229 -17.16 -13.13 -7.68
N GLY A 230 -18.30 -13.41 -7.03
CA GLY A 230 -19.07 -12.42 -6.27
C GLY A 230 -18.35 -11.90 -5.02
N LEU A 231 -17.27 -12.56 -4.57
CA LEU A 231 -16.43 -12.15 -3.46
C LEU A 231 -15.12 -11.49 -3.90
N VAL A 232 -15.02 -11.05 -5.16
CA VAL A 232 -13.84 -10.35 -5.69
C VAL A 232 -14.13 -8.86 -5.80
N GLY A 233 -13.26 -8.04 -5.19
CA GLY A 233 -13.41 -6.59 -5.29
C GLY A 233 -12.61 -5.79 -4.27
N PHE A 234 -12.77 -4.48 -4.31
CA PHE A 234 -12.16 -3.54 -3.36
C PHE A 234 -12.79 -3.61 -1.97
N THR A 235 -14.06 -3.96 -1.92
CA THR A 235 -14.86 -4.15 -0.70
C THR A 235 -15.57 -5.51 -0.83
N VAL A 236 -15.53 -6.28 0.22
CA VAL A 236 -16.12 -7.63 0.27
C VAL A 236 -16.97 -7.73 1.52
N ASP A 237 -18.14 -8.32 1.39
CA ASP A 237 -18.91 -8.79 2.52
C ASP A 237 -18.29 -10.11 3.01
N TRP A 238 -17.37 -10.00 3.96
CA TRP A 238 -16.57 -11.13 4.40
C TRP A 238 -17.41 -12.17 5.15
N PRO A 239 -17.54 -13.42 4.63
CA PRO A 239 -18.39 -14.41 5.30
C PRO A 239 -17.93 -14.73 6.73
N VAL A 240 -16.64 -14.58 7.04
CA VAL A 240 -16.09 -14.80 8.39
C VAL A 240 -16.63 -13.82 9.43
N ASP A 241 -17.14 -12.65 9.01
CA ASP A 241 -17.79 -11.68 9.92
C ASP A 241 -19.11 -12.20 10.45
N ALA A 242 -19.86 -12.91 9.61
CA ALA A 242 -21.15 -13.50 10.01
C ALA A 242 -21.03 -14.56 11.12
N VAL A 243 -19.82 -15.14 11.28
CA VAL A 243 -19.52 -16.11 12.35
C VAL A 243 -18.72 -15.48 13.49
N GLY A 244 -18.56 -14.15 13.52
CA GLY A 244 -17.96 -13.38 14.61
C GLY A 244 -16.44 -13.54 14.76
N ARG A 245 -15.73 -13.98 13.68
CA ARG A 245 -14.27 -14.18 13.70
C ARG A 245 -13.50 -13.28 12.72
N GLY A 246 -14.20 -12.37 12.04
CA GLY A 246 -13.61 -11.34 11.23
C GLY A 246 -13.32 -10.08 12.04
N VAL A 247 -12.21 -9.40 11.73
CA VAL A 247 -11.84 -8.11 12.33
C VAL A 247 -11.34 -7.17 11.23
N GLY A 248 -11.95 -5.98 11.13
CA GLY A 248 -11.56 -4.98 10.15
C GLY A 248 -10.36 -4.12 10.57
N GLY A 249 -9.41 -3.92 9.67
CA GLY A 249 -8.32 -2.95 9.81
C GLY A 249 -8.32 -1.93 8.67
N LYS A 250 -8.23 -0.65 8.97
CA LYS A 250 -8.15 0.40 7.95
C LYS A 250 -6.73 0.52 7.40
N GLY A 251 -6.57 0.42 6.08
CA GLY A 251 -5.28 0.43 5.41
C GLY A 251 -4.45 -0.83 5.71
N ASN A 252 -3.31 -0.97 5.05
CA ASN A 252 -2.32 -2.01 5.41
C ASN A 252 -1.82 -1.79 6.85
N GLU A 253 -1.71 -0.54 7.27
CA GLU A 253 -1.32 -0.13 8.63
C GLU A 253 -2.24 -0.71 9.69
N GLY A 254 -3.55 -0.57 9.49
CA GLY A 254 -4.57 -1.05 10.41
C GLY A 254 -4.60 -2.58 10.51
N VAL A 255 -4.52 -3.29 9.38
CA VAL A 255 -4.41 -4.76 9.38
C VAL A 255 -3.15 -5.21 10.10
N THR A 256 -1.99 -4.60 9.82
CA THR A 256 -0.72 -4.88 10.48
C THR A 256 -0.83 -4.73 11.99
N GLN A 257 -1.43 -3.62 12.45
CA GLN A 257 -1.59 -3.36 13.88
C GLN A 257 -2.51 -4.36 14.57
N VAL A 258 -3.64 -4.71 13.95
CA VAL A 258 -4.58 -5.69 14.50
C VAL A 258 -3.90 -7.06 14.63
N VAL A 259 -3.21 -7.54 13.58
CA VAL A 259 -2.51 -8.85 13.64
C VAL A 259 -1.42 -8.82 14.71
N LYS A 260 -0.64 -7.75 14.80
CA LYS A 260 0.44 -7.62 15.78
C LYS A 260 -0.05 -7.73 17.23
N THR A 261 -1.23 -7.20 17.52
CA THR A 261 -1.78 -7.12 18.88
C THR A 261 -2.80 -8.21 19.20
N THR A 262 -3.20 -9.03 18.22
CA THR A 262 -4.21 -10.09 18.41
C THR A 262 -3.57 -11.46 18.23
N PRO A 263 -3.33 -12.21 19.32
CA PRO A 263 -2.88 -13.60 19.21
C PRO A 263 -3.84 -14.44 18.38
N TYR A 264 -3.31 -15.44 17.70
CA TYR A 264 -4.04 -16.41 16.85
C TYR A 264 -4.76 -15.79 15.66
N SER A 265 -4.33 -14.58 15.25
CA SER A 265 -4.86 -13.92 14.07
C SER A 265 -3.98 -14.16 12.84
N LEU A 266 -4.60 -14.01 11.67
CA LEU A 266 -3.93 -13.80 10.39
C LEU A 266 -4.56 -12.60 9.68
N GLY A 267 -3.79 -12.01 8.78
CA GLY A 267 -4.27 -10.93 7.92
C GLY A 267 -3.42 -10.85 6.65
N TYR A 268 -3.77 -9.95 5.75
CA TYR A 268 -3.03 -9.74 4.51
C TYR A 268 -2.59 -8.28 4.38
N VAL A 269 -1.34 -8.11 4.00
CA VAL A 269 -0.73 -6.78 3.82
C VAL A 269 0.25 -6.81 2.64
N GLU A 270 0.70 -5.65 2.22
CA GLU A 270 1.87 -5.55 1.35
C GLU A 270 3.14 -5.88 2.15
N LEU A 271 4.14 -6.50 1.50
CA LEU A 271 5.33 -7.09 2.14
C LEU A 271 6.14 -6.08 2.97
N SER A 272 6.25 -4.81 2.56
CA SER A 272 7.02 -3.80 3.30
C SER A 272 6.49 -3.57 4.73
N TYR A 273 5.19 -3.71 4.93
CA TYR A 273 4.57 -3.61 6.26
C TYR A 273 4.99 -4.78 7.15
N ALA A 274 5.02 -5.99 6.61
CA ALA A 274 5.47 -7.16 7.35
C ALA A 274 6.94 -7.03 7.75
N ILE A 275 7.81 -6.60 6.83
CA ILE A 275 9.24 -6.37 7.08
C ILE A 275 9.44 -5.29 8.14
N THR A 276 8.80 -4.13 7.97
CA THR A 276 8.97 -2.98 8.87
C THR A 276 8.51 -3.29 10.30
N GLN A 277 7.41 -4.04 10.43
CA GLN A 277 6.84 -4.40 11.73
C GLN A 277 7.33 -5.74 12.26
N ARG A 278 8.22 -6.43 11.52
CA ARG A 278 8.77 -7.75 11.87
C ARG A 278 7.70 -8.78 12.15
N LEU A 279 6.63 -8.77 11.36
CA LEU A 279 5.58 -9.78 11.44
C LEU A 279 5.99 -11.05 10.69
N PRO A 280 5.71 -12.25 11.25
CA PRO A 280 5.88 -13.49 10.52
C PRO A 280 5.00 -13.50 9.27
N THR A 281 5.54 -14.00 8.15
CA THR A 281 4.81 -14.20 6.90
C THR A 281 4.64 -15.68 6.60
N ALA A 282 3.46 -16.09 6.16
CA ALA A 282 3.22 -17.44 5.67
C ALA A 282 3.92 -17.67 4.33
N ALA A 283 4.45 -18.86 4.12
CA ALA A 283 4.71 -19.37 2.79
C ALA A 283 3.37 -19.68 2.11
N LEU A 284 3.24 -19.46 0.81
CA LEU A 284 2.04 -19.78 0.07
C LEU A 284 2.29 -20.90 -0.94
N ARG A 285 1.36 -21.84 -0.99
CA ARG A 285 1.41 -22.92 -1.97
C ARG A 285 1.07 -22.37 -3.34
N ASN A 286 2.02 -22.43 -4.26
CA ASN A 286 1.90 -21.90 -5.62
C ASN A 286 1.25 -22.90 -6.59
N ALA A 287 1.14 -22.52 -7.88
CA ALA A 287 0.56 -23.37 -8.93
C ALA A 287 1.25 -24.72 -9.10
N GLU A 288 2.55 -24.82 -8.76
CA GLU A 288 3.33 -26.07 -8.81
C GLU A 288 3.21 -26.90 -7.52
N GLY A 289 2.36 -26.49 -6.58
CA GLY A 289 2.17 -27.16 -5.31
C GLY A 289 3.29 -26.97 -4.29
N VAL A 290 4.20 -26.02 -4.49
CA VAL A 290 5.33 -25.73 -3.62
C VAL A 290 4.99 -24.58 -2.67
N CYS A 291 5.38 -24.69 -1.40
CA CYS A 291 5.27 -23.62 -0.42
C CYS A 291 6.40 -22.61 -0.62
N VAL A 292 6.07 -21.41 -1.10
CA VAL A 292 7.04 -20.36 -1.47
C VAL A 292 6.92 -19.19 -0.51
N LYS A 293 8.05 -18.80 0.12
CA LYS A 293 8.14 -17.59 0.96
C LYS A 293 8.20 -16.33 0.10
N PRO A 294 7.64 -15.20 0.57
CA PRO A 294 7.78 -13.91 -0.11
C PRO A 294 9.20 -13.35 0.09
N THR A 295 10.02 -13.48 -0.92
CA THR A 295 11.36 -12.89 -0.98
C THR A 295 11.51 -12.13 -2.29
N ASP A 296 12.46 -11.19 -2.37
CA ASP A 296 12.71 -10.45 -3.60
C ASP A 296 12.90 -11.39 -4.80
N GLN A 297 13.62 -12.50 -4.60
CA GLN A 297 13.87 -13.48 -5.66
C GLN A 297 12.58 -14.19 -6.12
N THR A 298 11.73 -14.62 -5.17
CA THR A 298 10.50 -15.36 -5.52
C THR A 298 9.44 -14.46 -6.13
N VAL A 299 9.39 -13.18 -5.71
CA VAL A 299 8.56 -12.14 -6.32
C VAL A 299 9.07 -11.80 -7.72
N LEU A 300 10.40 -11.65 -7.90
CA LEU A 300 11.01 -11.41 -9.22
C LEU A 300 10.76 -12.57 -10.18
N ASN A 301 10.84 -13.81 -9.72
CA ASN A 301 10.52 -14.98 -10.53
C ASN A 301 9.05 -14.96 -11.00
N ALA A 302 8.13 -14.61 -10.11
CA ALA A 302 6.72 -14.44 -10.44
C ALA A 302 6.49 -13.38 -11.54
N VAL A 303 7.15 -12.22 -11.40
CA VAL A 303 7.09 -11.16 -12.43
C VAL A 303 7.62 -11.65 -13.77
N ARG A 304 8.78 -12.30 -13.80
CA ARG A 304 9.39 -12.82 -15.05
C ARG A 304 8.49 -13.80 -15.77
N ASN A 305 7.74 -14.60 -15.02
CA ASN A 305 6.84 -15.62 -15.57
C ASN A 305 5.48 -15.05 -16.00
N SER A 306 5.17 -13.78 -15.65
CA SER A 306 3.86 -13.17 -15.92
C SER A 306 3.86 -12.00 -16.91
N THR A 307 5.02 -11.46 -17.29
CA THR A 307 5.11 -10.19 -18.04
C THR A 307 5.07 -10.33 -19.58
N ALA A 308 4.68 -11.48 -20.11
CA ALA A 308 4.71 -11.73 -21.56
C ALA A 308 3.76 -10.83 -22.40
N PHE A 309 2.81 -10.11 -21.79
CA PHE A 309 1.75 -9.38 -22.49
C PHE A 309 1.48 -7.99 -21.90
N LEU A 310 2.53 -7.19 -21.67
CA LEU A 310 2.37 -5.83 -21.18
C LEU A 310 1.85 -4.88 -22.25
N PRO A 311 0.90 -3.99 -21.93
CA PRO A 311 0.50 -2.88 -22.79
C PRO A 311 1.69 -2.02 -23.20
N GLN A 312 1.60 -1.40 -24.39
CA GLN A 312 2.69 -0.63 -24.98
C GLN A 312 2.54 0.88 -24.78
N SER A 313 1.42 1.32 -24.22
CA SER A 313 1.13 2.72 -23.92
C SER A 313 0.50 2.84 -22.52
N PRO A 314 0.74 3.95 -21.81
CA PRO A 314 0.01 4.23 -20.57
C PRO A 314 -1.49 4.48 -20.78
N LEU A 315 -1.91 4.70 -22.02
CA LEU A 315 -3.31 4.87 -22.43
C LEU A 315 -3.98 3.54 -22.82
N ASP A 316 -3.24 2.45 -22.90
CA ASP A 316 -3.81 1.14 -23.26
C ASP A 316 -4.63 0.53 -22.12
N ASP A 317 -5.39 -0.52 -22.42
CA ASP A 317 -6.12 -1.31 -21.42
C ASP A 317 -5.16 -2.20 -20.62
N TRP A 318 -4.97 -1.89 -19.35
CA TRP A 318 -4.16 -2.63 -18.40
C TRP A 318 -4.95 -3.67 -17.59
N SER A 319 -6.27 -3.77 -17.78
CA SER A 319 -7.16 -4.61 -16.96
C SER A 319 -6.77 -6.08 -16.90
N ASN A 320 -6.17 -6.61 -17.96
CA ASN A 320 -5.73 -8.01 -18.04
C ASN A 320 -4.36 -8.29 -17.41
N VAL A 321 -3.62 -7.27 -16.93
CA VAL A 321 -2.28 -7.47 -16.38
C VAL A 321 -2.34 -8.18 -15.03
N LEU A 322 -3.18 -7.71 -14.10
CA LEU A 322 -3.31 -8.35 -12.79
C LEU A 322 -3.65 -9.85 -12.86
N PRO A 323 -4.66 -10.31 -13.63
CA PRO A 323 -4.94 -11.73 -13.76
C PRO A 323 -3.75 -12.58 -14.23
N GLN A 324 -2.83 -12.01 -15.01
CA GLN A 324 -1.63 -12.72 -15.49
C GLN A 324 -0.55 -12.79 -14.41
N MET A 325 -0.45 -11.78 -13.55
CA MET A 325 0.53 -11.72 -12.46
C MET A 325 0.17 -12.63 -11.28
N LEU A 326 -1.10 -12.99 -11.12
CA LEU A 326 -1.57 -13.84 -10.01
C LEU A 326 -1.35 -15.31 -10.33
N ASN A 327 -0.83 -16.06 -9.35
CA ASN A 327 -0.55 -17.49 -9.42
C ASN A 327 0.19 -17.89 -10.73
N PRO A 328 1.29 -17.20 -11.07
CA PRO A 328 2.04 -17.51 -12.29
C PRO A 328 2.69 -18.90 -12.19
N PRO A 329 3.05 -19.52 -13.34
CA PRO A 329 3.80 -20.77 -13.33
C PRO A 329 5.20 -20.59 -12.74
N GLY A 330 5.86 -21.70 -12.43
CA GLY A 330 7.23 -21.74 -11.95
C GLY A 330 7.34 -22.10 -10.46
N ARG A 331 8.21 -23.09 -10.21
CA ARG A 331 8.40 -23.71 -8.89
C ARG A 331 8.70 -22.70 -7.78
N ASP A 332 9.46 -21.65 -8.10
CA ASP A 332 9.89 -20.63 -7.14
C ASP A 332 9.18 -19.29 -7.36
N SER A 333 8.01 -19.28 -7.99
CA SER A 333 7.19 -18.09 -8.19
C SER A 333 6.27 -17.86 -6.99
N TYR A 334 6.36 -16.68 -6.35
CA TYR A 334 5.43 -16.28 -5.29
C TYR A 334 4.05 -16.00 -5.89
N PRO A 335 2.94 -16.52 -5.33
CA PRO A 335 1.67 -16.55 -6.06
C PRO A 335 0.89 -15.23 -6.10
N ILE A 336 1.15 -14.27 -5.19
CA ILE A 336 0.36 -13.03 -5.11
C ILE A 336 1.26 -11.81 -5.33
N VAL A 337 1.49 -11.47 -6.60
CA VAL A 337 2.29 -10.33 -7.01
C VAL A 337 1.44 -9.38 -7.84
N SER A 338 1.62 -8.09 -7.67
CA SER A 338 0.91 -7.06 -8.42
C SER A 338 1.81 -5.86 -8.67
N PHE A 339 1.56 -5.15 -9.75
CA PHE A 339 1.96 -3.76 -9.85
C PHE A 339 1.09 -2.90 -8.93
N SER A 340 1.67 -1.82 -8.41
CA SER A 340 0.91 -0.66 -7.96
C SER A 340 1.05 0.45 -8.99
N TYR A 341 -0.05 1.12 -9.28
CA TYR A 341 -0.18 2.09 -10.36
C TYR A 341 -0.36 3.50 -9.81
N ILE A 342 0.07 4.50 -10.57
CA ILE A 342 -0.46 5.84 -10.47
C ILE A 342 -1.34 6.13 -11.69
N PHE A 343 -2.47 6.81 -11.46
CA PHE A 343 -3.37 7.31 -12.49
C PHE A 343 -3.20 8.82 -12.59
N ILE A 344 -3.04 9.32 -13.81
CA ILE A 344 -2.96 10.74 -14.12
C ILE A 344 -3.86 11.05 -15.32
N TYR A 345 -4.38 12.27 -15.38
CA TYR A 345 -5.04 12.73 -16.59
C TYR A 345 -4.02 13.03 -17.68
N ARG A 346 -4.41 12.90 -18.93
CA ARG A 346 -3.63 13.34 -20.08
C ARG A 346 -3.57 14.88 -20.15
N VAL A 347 -4.63 15.57 -19.71
CA VAL A 347 -4.79 17.01 -19.84
C VAL A 347 -4.99 17.65 -18.47
N TYR A 348 -4.21 18.67 -18.15
CA TYR A 348 -4.40 19.53 -16.98
C TYR A 348 -4.47 20.99 -17.40
N PRO A 349 -5.29 21.83 -16.75
CA PRO A 349 -5.44 23.24 -17.12
C PRO A 349 -4.21 24.08 -16.72
N ASP A 350 -3.48 23.72 -15.69
CA ASP A 350 -2.33 24.45 -15.17
C ASP A 350 -1.02 23.90 -15.75
N ARG A 351 -0.29 24.76 -16.47
CA ARG A 351 1.02 24.45 -17.04
C ARG A 351 2.03 24.02 -15.97
N ALA A 352 2.04 24.67 -14.81
CA ALA A 352 2.99 24.35 -13.76
C ALA A 352 2.74 22.96 -13.17
N VAL A 353 1.47 22.51 -13.10
CA VAL A 353 1.10 21.13 -12.73
C VAL A 353 1.59 20.15 -13.79
N VAL A 354 1.46 20.44 -15.07
CA VAL A 354 1.95 19.58 -16.15
C VAL A 354 3.47 19.42 -16.06
N GLU A 355 4.23 20.51 -15.88
CA GLU A 355 5.69 20.44 -15.75
C GLU A 355 6.12 19.69 -14.48
N ALA A 356 5.39 19.88 -13.37
CA ALA A 356 5.60 19.12 -12.14
C ALA A 356 5.35 17.61 -12.33
N LEU A 357 4.27 17.24 -13.02
CA LEU A 357 3.96 15.84 -13.35
C LEU A 357 5.00 15.22 -14.29
N ARG A 358 5.48 15.95 -15.29
CA ARG A 358 6.55 15.49 -16.17
C ARG A 358 7.81 15.14 -15.38
N GLU A 359 8.25 16.05 -14.49
CA GLU A 359 9.39 15.78 -13.62
C GLU A 359 9.14 14.65 -12.63
N PHE A 360 7.96 14.60 -12.01
CA PHE A 360 7.57 13.51 -11.12
C PHE A 360 7.65 12.15 -11.83
N ILE A 361 7.04 12.02 -13.02
CA ILE A 361 7.06 10.79 -13.82
C ILE A 361 8.49 10.42 -14.21
N ARG A 362 9.27 11.39 -14.70
CA ARG A 362 10.65 11.16 -15.05
C ARG A 362 11.43 10.58 -13.86
N TRP A 363 11.37 11.27 -12.74
CA TRP A 363 12.15 10.94 -11.55
C TRP A 363 11.77 9.59 -10.93
N ILE A 364 10.47 9.30 -10.75
CA ILE A 364 10.03 8.01 -10.19
C ILE A 364 10.33 6.81 -11.11
N ASN A 365 10.54 7.04 -12.40
CA ASN A 365 10.90 6.00 -13.37
C ASN A 365 12.41 5.88 -13.62
N THR A 366 13.22 6.75 -13.04
CA THR A 366 14.69 6.75 -13.16
C THR A 366 15.32 6.63 -11.76
N GLU A 367 15.71 7.76 -11.16
CA GLU A 367 16.37 7.81 -9.85
C GLU A 367 15.54 7.19 -8.73
N GLY A 368 14.21 7.28 -8.83
CA GLY A 368 13.27 6.69 -7.89
C GLY A 368 13.33 5.16 -7.86
N GLN A 369 13.65 4.52 -8.98
CA GLN A 369 13.77 3.06 -9.05
C GLN A 369 15.03 2.51 -8.34
N GLU A 370 16.00 3.35 -8.05
CA GLU A 370 17.18 3.01 -7.25
C GLU A 370 16.93 3.18 -5.73
N ARG A 371 15.75 3.69 -5.34
CA ARG A 371 15.37 4.01 -3.96
C ARG A 371 14.16 3.20 -3.50
N MET A 372 14.22 1.89 -3.70
CA MET A 372 13.15 1.01 -3.26
C MET A 372 13.16 0.82 -1.74
N VAL A 373 12.00 0.98 -1.13
CA VAL A 373 11.76 0.54 0.24
C VAL A 373 11.77 -1.00 0.28
N PRO A 374 12.40 -1.66 1.27
CA PRO A 374 12.40 -3.12 1.38
C PRO A 374 10.99 -3.71 1.29
N GLY A 375 10.82 -4.70 0.43
CA GLY A 375 9.52 -5.33 0.13
C GLY A 375 8.97 -4.99 -1.26
N TYR A 376 9.44 -3.88 -1.86
CA TYR A 376 9.14 -3.57 -3.26
C TYR A 376 10.29 -3.93 -4.18
N LEU A 377 9.95 -4.28 -5.41
CA LEU A 377 10.90 -4.41 -6.50
C LEU A 377 10.69 -3.27 -7.52
N PRO A 378 11.79 -2.84 -8.18
CA PRO A 378 11.68 -1.89 -9.27
C PRO A 378 10.91 -2.50 -10.45
N ILE A 379 10.30 -1.63 -11.23
CA ILE A 379 9.67 -2.01 -12.50
C ILE A 379 10.73 -2.41 -13.52
N THR A 380 10.32 -3.24 -14.48
CA THR A 380 11.21 -3.65 -15.57
C THR A 380 11.50 -2.49 -16.52
N GLU A 381 12.60 -2.61 -17.28
CA GLU A 381 12.96 -1.62 -18.30
C GLU A 381 11.85 -1.42 -19.35
N GLU A 382 11.12 -2.49 -19.66
CA GLU A 382 9.99 -2.42 -20.60
C GLU A 382 8.85 -1.55 -20.05
N VAL A 383 8.45 -1.76 -18.78
CA VAL A 383 7.44 -0.95 -18.10
C VAL A 383 7.90 0.50 -17.99
N ARG A 384 9.18 0.72 -17.64
CA ARG A 384 9.76 2.06 -17.55
C ARG A 384 9.64 2.83 -18.87
N ARG A 385 9.96 2.18 -20.01
CA ARG A 385 9.81 2.80 -21.34
C ARG A 385 8.36 3.17 -21.65
N VAL A 386 7.40 2.34 -21.26
CA VAL A 386 5.98 2.65 -21.42
C VAL A 386 5.58 3.87 -20.57
N ASN A 387 5.99 3.90 -19.30
CA ASN A 387 5.67 5.01 -18.40
C ASN A 387 6.24 6.35 -18.90
N LEU A 388 7.46 6.36 -19.41
CA LEU A 388 8.10 7.60 -19.90
C LEU A 388 7.38 8.22 -21.10
N LYS A 389 6.61 7.44 -21.87
CA LYS A 389 5.75 8.00 -22.93
C LYS A 389 4.67 8.94 -22.37
N ALA A 390 4.28 8.80 -21.11
CA ALA A 390 3.32 9.70 -20.48
C ALA A 390 3.82 11.15 -20.43
N ILE A 391 5.14 11.38 -20.39
CA ILE A 391 5.74 12.72 -20.39
C ILE A 391 5.41 13.47 -21.68
N GLU A 392 5.45 12.77 -22.81
CA GLU A 392 5.13 13.33 -24.14
C GLU A 392 3.62 13.49 -24.35
N LEU A 393 2.83 12.61 -23.71
CA LEU A 393 1.37 12.61 -23.81
C LEU A 393 0.69 13.66 -22.92
N LEU A 394 1.39 14.19 -21.91
CA LEU A 394 0.85 15.22 -21.03
C LEU A 394 0.66 16.55 -21.78
N GLU A 395 -0.54 17.10 -21.73
CA GLU A 395 -0.95 18.31 -22.42
C GLU A 395 -1.48 19.37 -21.43
N VAL A 396 -1.24 20.64 -21.75
CA VAL A 396 -1.91 21.77 -21.09
C VAL A 396 -3.22 22.03 -21.83
N GLY A 397 -4.35 21.85 -21.13
CA GLY A 397 -5.66 22.17 -21.71
C GLY A 397 -5.83 23.66 -21.93
N GLY A 398 -6.38 24.04 -23.10
CA GLY A 398 -6.88 25.41 -23.28
C GLY A 398 -8.04 25.66 -22.32
N THR A 399 -8.07 26.85 -21.71
CA THR A 399 -9.19 27.40 -20.94
C THR A 399 -10.44 27.54 -21.80
#